data_7f891fa68cf589a458fc5739ac124fcd
#
_entry.id   7f891fa68cf589a458fc5739ac124fcd
#
_cell.length_a   1.000
_cell.length_b   1.000
_cell.length_c   1.000
_cell.angle_alpha   90.00
_cell.angle_beta   90.00
_cell.angle_gamma   90.00
#
_symmetry.space_group_name_H-M   'P 1'
#
loop_
_entity.id
_entity.type
_entity.pdbx_description
1 polymer ?
#
loop_
_entity_poly.entity_id
_entity_poly.type
_entity_poly.pdbx_seq_one_letter_code
_entity_poly.pdbx_strand_id
1 'polypeptide(L)'
;MRFNGSMSSVKCDNKKNSLTDNRLFNYAAGGVAGWGTYRATRAAIVKPYGRYYTDVMKKIITDEHISIADAAKDVFQTSKLRVNGVQIKELTKDTADTFINETVSRAYPKMKPRKNLLYYILGPNKADKLRNSLKSVAEGNNACYIPWMKTVAVNSDKKGFAVFHELGHAMNHTGKGLGKSLHRIRNYGSLALPFVLAYGLLTNKKENPRYADEKVHNFVKEHCGALMFACMIPTLMEEGLASINGAKIAKPKLSKDLYNKMCKGYTRAWGTYAMSAIAIGLCGSLAVYVRDKVVGNKKS
;
A
#
# COMPACT_ATOMS: atom_id res chain seq x y z
N MET A 1 -7.23 -81.59 -25.73
CA MET A 1 -7.53 -80.18 -25.54
C MET A 1 -6.90 -79.69 -24.23
N ARG A 2 -5.80 -78.95 -24.28
CA ARG A 2 -5.17 -78.34 -23.08
C ARG A 2 -5.49 -76.85 -23.09
N PHE A 3 -6.23 -76.38 -22.08
CA PHE A 3 -6.45 -75.01 -21.85
C PHE A 3 -5.27 -74.43 -21.05
N ASN A 4 -4.48 -73.56 -21.68
CA ASN A 4 -3.49 -72.71 -21.00
C ASN A 4 -4.15 -71.44 -20.63
N GLY A 5 -4.61 -71.29 -19.37
CA GLY A 5 -5.04 -70.09 -18.77
C GLY A 5 -3.88 -69.22 -18.27
N SER A 6 -3.44 -68.22 -19.02
CA SER A 6 -2.49 -67.23 -18.57
C SER A 6 -3.21 -66.26 -17.59
N MET A 7 -2.94 -66.40 -16.30
CA MET A 7 -3.32 -65.37 -15.30
C MET A 7 -2.43 -64.16 -15.50
N SER A 8 -2.97 -63.09 -16.09
CA SER A 8 -2.34 -61.80 -16.07
C SER A 8 -2.43 -61.22 -14.64
N SER A 9 -1.29 -61.11 -13.98
CA SER A 9 -1.19 -60.41 -12.71
C SER A 9 -1.47 -58.95 -12.91
N VAL A 10 -2.64 -58.50 -12.40
CA VAL A 10 -2.96 -57.06 -12.27
C VAL A 10 -2.00 -56.47 -11.24
N LYS A 11 -0.93 -55.81 -11.73
CA LYS A 11 -0.10 -54.96 -10.87
C LYS A 11 -0.98 -53.78 -10.41
N CYS A 12 -1.48 -53.84 -9.18
CA CYS A 12 -1.97 -52.69 -8.48
C CYS A 12 -0.78 -51.74 -8.22
N ASP A 13 -0.60 -50.79 -9.11
CA ASP A 13 0.29 -49.64 -8.86
C ASP A 13 -0.31 -48.84 -7.71
N ASN A 14 0.14 -49.15 -6.50
CA ASN A 14 -0.05 -48.32 -5.32
C ASN A 14 0.75 -47.01 -5.55
N LYS A 15 0.22 -46.09 -6.38
CA LYS A 15 0.67 -44.73 -6.43
C LYS A 15 0.43 -44.13 -5.03
N LYS A 16 1.47 -44.14 -4.20
CA LYS A 16 1.52 -43.33 -2.98
C LYS A 16 1.27 -41.89 -3.42
N ASN A 17 0.05 -41.39 -3.20
CA ASN A 17 -0.27 -39.99 -3.37
C ASN A 17 0.64 -39.18 -2.42
N SER A 18 1.70 -38.59 -2.97
CA SER A 18 2.61 -37.78 -2.17
C SER A 18 1.81 -36.53 -1.70
N LEU A 19 2.11 -36.03 -0.51
CA LEU A 19 1.51 -34.81 0.02
C LEU A 19 1.59 -33.66 -1.00
N THR A 20 2.61 -33.67 -1.85
CA THR A 20 2.80 -32.66 -2.92
C THR A 20 1.80 -32.79 -4.08
N ASP A 21 1.05 -33.89 -4.18
CA ASP A 21 -0.03 -34.05 -5.18
C ASP A 21 -1.34 -33.46 -4.73
N ASN A 22 -1.45 -33.05 -3.47
CA ASN A 22 -2.63 -32.41 -2.92
C ASN A 22 -2.66 -30.92 -3.30
N ARG A 23 -3.63 -30.49 -4.11
CA ARG A 23 -3.81 -29.10 -4.52
C ARG A 23 -3.94 -28.13 -3.34
N LEU A 24 -4.61 -28.55 -2.27
CA LEU A 24 -4.76 -27.74 -1.05
C LEU A 24 -3.42 -27.49 -0.36
N PHE A 25 -2.56 -28.50 -0.28
CA PHE A 25 -1.21 -28.36 0.25
C PHE A 25 -0.39 -27.34 -0.58
N ASN A 26 -0.48 -27.42 -1.89
CA ASN A 26 0.23 -26.52 -2.80
C ASN A 26 -0.23 -25.06 -2.64
N TYR A 27 -1.54 -24.83 -2.46
CA TYR A 27 -2.09 -23.49 -2.21
C TYR A 27 -1.70 -22.98 -0.83
N ALA A 28 -1.73 -23.83 0.19
CA ALA A 28 -1.31 -23.46 1.54
C ALA A 28 0.19 -23.10 1.58
N ALA A 29 1.05 -23.89 0.93
CA ALA A 29 2.48 -23.60 0.82
C ALA A 29 2.75 -22.25 0.12
N GLY A 30 2.05 -21.96 -0.98
CA GLY A 30 2.13 -20.67 -1.67
C GLY A 30 1.69 -19.50 -0.78
N GLY A 31 0.58 -19.67 -0.06
CA GLY A 31 0.07 -18.66 0.89
C GLY A 31 1.05 -18.37 2.02
N VAL A 32 1.62 -19.42 2.63
CA VAL A 32 2.62 -19.29 3.72
C VAL A 32 3.90 -18.64 3.20
N ALA A 33 4.39 -19.04 2.02
CA ALA A 33 5.56 -18.43 1.39
C ALA A 33 5.34 -16.95 1.10
N GLY A 34 4.20 -16.59 0.50
CA GLY A 34 3.85 -15.19 0.22
C GLY A 34 3.76 -14.35 1.49
N TRP A 35 3.08 -14.84 2.53
CA TRP A 35 2.95 -14.16 3.81
C TRP A 35 4.29 -14.02 4.54
N GLY A 36 5.08 -15.10 4.61
CA GLY A 36 6.39 -15.10 5.25
C GLY A 36 7.35 -14.11 4.58
N THR A 37 7.40 -14.13 3.24
CA THR A 37 8.22 -13.19 2.46
C THR A 37 7.79 -11.75 2.69
N TYR A 38 6.48 -11.46 2.67
CA TYR A 38 5.96 -10.12 2.97
C TYR A 38 6.39 -9.66 4.37
N ARG A 39 6.25 -10.50 5.39
CA ARG A 39 6.66 -10.17 6.76
C ARG A 39 8.16 -9.90 6.86
N ALA A 40 8.98 -10.75 6.25
CA ALA A 40 10.43 -10.60 6.22
C ALA A 40 10.87 -9.32 5.52
N THR A 41 10.34 -9.06 4.31
CA THR A 41 10.67 -7.84 3.53
C THR A 41 10.22 -6.58 4.26
N ARG A 42 9.03 -6.60 4.85
CA ARG A 42 8.54 -5.47 5.66
C ARG A 42 9.43 -5.21 6.88
N ALA A 43 9.89 -6.25 7.55
CA ALA A 43 10.76 -6.12 8.73
C ALA A 43 12.17 -5.64 8.34
N ALA A 44 12.74 -6.16 7.26
CA ALA A 44 14.11 -5.89 6.84
C ALA A 44 14.29 -4.56 6.09
N ILE A 45 13.30 -4.13 5.33
CA ILE A 45 13.42 -2.99 4.42
C ILE A 45 12.50 -1.84 4.84
N VAL A 46 11.17 -2.10 4.91
CA VAL A 46 10.18 -1.01 5.05
C VAL A 46 10.23 -0.37 6.43
N LYS A 47 10.31 -1.17 7.50
CA LYS A 47 10.35 -0.65 8.88
C LYS A 47 11.61 0.15 9.21
N PRO A 48 12.84 -0.31 8.88
CA PRO A 48 14.05 0.47 9.14
C PRO A 48 14.05 1.81 8.41
N TYR A 49 13.64 1.81 7.13
CA TYR A 49 13.56 3.04 6.36
C TYR A 49 12.50 4.01 6.92
N GLY A 50 11.33 3.49 7.33
CA GLY A 50 10.28 4.29 7.96
C GLY A 50 10.74 4.93 9.28
N ARG A 51 11.49 4.22 10.12
CA ARG A 51 12.08 4.78 11.35
C ARG A 51 13.08 5.90 11.03
N TYR A 52 14.01 5.64 10.13
CA TYR A 52 14.96 6.66 9.67
C TYR A 52 14.26 7.94 9.19
N TYR A 53 13.24 7.79 8.36
CA TYR A 53 12.43 8.92 7.89
C TYR A 53 11.78 9.68 9.06
N THR A 54 11.15 8.98 9.98
CA THR A 54 10.49 9.58 11.15
C THR A 54 11.47 10.37 12.01
N ASP A 55 12.67 9.83 12.28
CA ASP A 55 13.67 10.49 13.10
C ASP A 55 14.22 11.74 12.42
N VAL A 56 14.43 11.70 11.10
CA VAL A 56 14.85 12.88 10.34
C VAL A 56 13.78 13.96 10.35
N MET A 57 12.52 13.59 10.14
CA MET A 57 11.40 14.56 10.12
C MET A 57 11.17 15.19 11.50
N LYS A 58 11.27 14.43 12.58
CA LYS A 58 11.17 14.98 13.94
C LYS A 58 12.20 16.08 14.20
N LYS A 59 13.45 15.90 13.78
CA LYS A 59 14.49 16.92 13.93
C LYS A 59 14.19 18.20 13.15
N ILE A 60 13.58 18.09 11.98
CA ILE A 60 13.21 19.26 11.15
C ILE A 60 12.02 20.04 11.74
N ILE A 61 11.08 19.32 12.35
CA ILE A 61 9.81 19.90 12.83
C ILE A 61 9.98 20.65 14.16
N THR A 62 10.89 20.20 15.04
CA THR A 62 10.95 20.68 16.43
C THR A 62 11.34 22.16 16.54
N ASP A 63 12.19 22.65 15.65
CA ASP A 63 12.80 23.96 15.80
C ASP A 63 12.02 25.11 15.08
N GLU A 64 11.09 24.79 14.17
CA GLU A 64 10.48 25.79 13.28
C GLU A 64 8.95 25.59 13.07
N HIS A 65 8.26 24.90 13.96
CA HIS A 65 6.84 24.54 13.79
C HIS A 65 5.89 25.77 13.71
N ILE A 66 6.18 26.85 14.42
CA ILE A 66 5.35 28.08 14.42
C ILE A 66 5.34 28.69 13.02
N SER A 67 6.52 28.88 12.43
CA SER A 67 6.69 29.42 11.10
C SER A 67 5.97 28.57 10.02
N ILE A 68 6.03 27.26 10.15
CA ILE A 68 5.34 26.33 9.25
C ILE A 68 3.82 26.40 9.43
N ALA A 69 3.33 26.52 10.66
CA ALA A 69 1.90 26.60 10.94
C ALA A 69 1.27 27.87 10.33
N ASP A 70 1.92 29.02 10.49
CA ASP A 70 1.47 30.30 9.95
C ASP A 70 1.54 30.33 8.43
N ALA A 71 2.62 29.82 7.85
CA ALA A 71 2.74 29.65 6.41
C ALA A 71 1.65 28.73 5.84
N ALA A 72 1.28 27.66 6.53
CA ALA A 72 0.23 26.75 6.08
C ALA A 72 -1.16 27.41 6.15
N LYS A 73 -1.44 28.20 7.18
CA LYS A 73 -2.70 29.00 7.29
C LYS A 73 -2.80 30.01 6.16
N ASP A 74 -1.74 30.74 5.90
CA ASP A 74 -1.70 31.77 4.84
C ASP A 74 -1.84 31.14 3.44
N VAL A 75 -1.10 30.07 3.16
CA VAL A 75 -1.25 29.30 1.91
C VAL A 75 -2.68 28.82 1.72
N PHE A 76 -3.31 28.31 2.77
CA PHE A 76 -4.68 27.83 2.67
C PHE A 76 -5.66 28.96 2.37
N GLN A 77 -5.53 30.10 3.06
CA GLN A 77 -6.42 31.25 2.88
C GLN A 77 -6.29 31.89 1.50
N THR A 78 -5.08 31.96 0.96
CA THR A 78 -4.77 32.59 -0.34
C THR A 78 -4.92 31.64 -1.53
N SER A 79 -5.07 30.33 -1.30
CA SER A 79 -5.17 29.33 -2.35
C SER A 79 -6.60 29.11 -2.84
N LYS A 80 -6.72 28.61 -4.09
CA LYS A 80 -8.00 28.13 -4.66
C LYS A 80 -8.60 26.92 -3.93
N LEU A 81 -7.91 26.34 -2.97
CA LEU A 81 -8.38 25.17 -2.22
C LEU A 81 -9.62 25.47 -1.41
N ARG A 82 -9.65 26.63 -0.74
CA ARG A 82 -10.83 27.08 0.02
C ARG A 82 -12.06 27.26 -0.89
N VAL A 83 -11.88 27.86 -2.06
CA VAL A 83 -12.94 28.03 -3.06
C VAL A 83 -13.46 26.68 -3.58
N ASN A 84 -12.58 25.67 -3.66
CA ASN A 84 -12.93 24.30 -4.06
C ASN A 84 -13.59 23.49 -2.93
N GLY A 85 -13.90 24.12 -1.79
CA GLY A 85 -14.56 23.49 -0.65
C GLY A 85 -13.64 22.62 0.22
N VAL A 86 -12.31 22.80 0.10
CA VAL A 86 -11.37 22.16 1.02
C VAL A 86 -11.41 22.84 2.37
N GLN A 87 -11.28 22.09 3.44
CA GLN A 87 -11.25 22.56 4.83
C GLN A 87 -10.00 22.06 5.53
N ILE A 88 -9.47 22.85 6.46
CA ILE A 88 -8.49 22.38 7.44
C ILE A 88 -9.21 22.14 8.76
N LYS A 89 -9.07 20.94 9.31
CA LYS A 89 -9.59 20.57 10.63
C LYS A 89 -8.42 20.36 11.58
N GLU A 90 -8.35 21.19 12.59
CA GLU A 90 -7.37 21.04 13.65
C GLU A 90 -7.83 19.98 14.65
N LEU A 91 -6.96 19.03 14.93
CA LEU A 91 -7.19 17.95 15.90
C LEU A 91 -6.27 18.14 17.10
N THR A 92 -6.84 18.46 18.23
CA THR A 92 -6.16 18.37 19.53
C THR A 92 -6.49 17.02 20.18
N LYS A 93 -5.82 16.69 21.28
CA LYS A 93 -6.15 15.48 22.05
C LYS A 93 -7.61 15.46 22.50
N ASP A 94 -8.16 16.63 22.86
CA ASP A 94 -9.51 16.78 23.40
C ASP A 94 -10.61 16.68 22.31
N THR A 95 -10.33 17.16 21.10
CA THR A 95 -11.30 17.19 19.99
C THR A 95 -11.21 15.97 19.07
N ALA A 96 -10.13 15.19 19.17
CA ALA A 96 -9.83 14.11 18.23
C ALA A 96 -10.84 12.97 18.30
N ASP A 97 -11.22 12.50 19.48
CA ASP A 97 -12.06 11.30 19.63
C ASP A 97 -13.45 11.50 19.01
N THR A 98 -14.07 12.67 19.21
CA THR A 98 -15.36 13.01 18.60
C THR A 98 -15.24 13.00 17.07
N PHE A 99 -14.26 13.77 16.53
CA PHE A 99 -14.06 13.85 15.09
C PHE A 99 -13.72 12.47 14.46
N ILE A 100 -12.87 11.68 15.12
CA ILE A 100 -12.50 10.34 14.66
C ILE A 100 -13.73 9.43 14.61
N ASN A 101 -14.54 9.42 15.67
CA ASN A 101 -15.73 8.58 15.74
C ASN A 101 -16.75 8.97 14.66
N GLU A 102 -17.04 10.25 14.50
CA GLU A 102 -17.94 10.74 13.44
C GLU A 102 -17.42 10.40 12.05
N THR A 103 -16.14 10.66 11.78
CA THR A 103 -15.52 10.42 10.49
C THR A 103 -15.54 8.93 10.14
N VAL A 104 -15.15 8.07 11.07
CA VAL A 104 -15.12 6.61 10.86
C VAL A 104 -16.55 6.05 10.71
N SER A 105 -17.51 6.52 11.51
CA SER A 105 -18.90 6.08 11.42
C SER A 105 -19.55 6.48 10.10
N ARG A 106 -19.24 7.68 9.58
CA ARG A 106 -19.70 8.11 8.25
C ARG A 106 -19.11 7.30 7.12
N ALA A 107 -17.78 7.05 7.18
CA ALA A 107 -17.07 6.32 6.14
C ALA A 107 -17.43 4.83 6.12
N TYR A 108 -17.66 4.24 7.27
CA TYR A 108 -17.82 2.80 7.46
C TYR A 108 -18.92 2.46 8.46
N PRO A 109 -20.19 2.81 8.19
CA PRO A 109 -21.29 2.71 9.18
C PRO A 109 -21.57 1.28 9.64
N LYS A 110 -21.28 0.28 8.82
CA LYS A 110 -21.50 -1.15 9.12
C LYS A 110 -20.24 -1.87 9.57
N MET A 111 -19.09 -1.21 9.62
CA MET A 111 -17.80 -1.87 9.86
C MET A 111 -17.40 -1.72 11.32
N LYS A 112 -17.49 -2.81 12.08
CA LYS A 112 -16.99 -2.85 13.45
C LYS A 112 -15.45 -2.96 13.48
N PRO A 113 -14.77 -2.37 14.48
CA PRO A 113 -13.36 -2.59 14.71
C PRO A 113 -13.04 -4.08 14.86
N ARG A 114 -11.95 -4.53 14.24
CA ARG A 114 -11.46 -5.89 14.46
C ARG A 114 -10.80 -5.97 15.83
N LYS A 115 -11.19 -6.96 16.61
CA LYS A 115 -10.64 -7.23 17.93
C LYS A 115 -9.97 -8.61 17.95
N ASN A 116 -8.99 -8.77 18.83
CA ASN A 116 -8.36 -10.06 19.16
C ASN A 116 -7.70 -10.77 17.97
N LEU A 117 -7.87 -12.11 17.89
CA LEU A 117 -7.20 -12.99 16.94
C LEU A 117 -7.32 -12.55 15.48
N LEU A 118 -8.51 -12.10 15.07
CA LEU A 118 -8.74 -11.62 13.68
C LEU A 118 -7.89 -10.41 13.32
N TYR A 119 -7.61 -9.51 14.27
CA TYR A 119 -6.71 -8.38 14.06
C TYR A 119 -5.26 -8.85 13.85
N TYR A 120 -4.80 -9.84 14.63
CA TYR A 120 -3.44 -10.38 14.48
C TYR A 120 -3.24 -11.14 13.17
N ILE A 121 -4.23 -11.90 12.72
CA ILE A 121 -4.15 -12.71 11.49
C ILE A 121 -4.33 -11.84 10.24
N LEU A 122 -5.39 -11.05 10.17
CA LEU A 122 -5.81 -10.31 8.99
C LEU A 122 -5.37 -8.84 8.98
N GLY A 123 -4.85 -8.36 10.12
CA GLY A 123 -4.50 -6.95 10.31
C GLY A 123 -5.72 -6.03 10.46
N PRO A 124 -5.48 -4.69 10.54
CA PRO A 124 -6.53 -3.70 10.70
C PRO A 124 -7.43 -3.64 9.44
N ASN A 125 -8.74 -3.53 9.63
CA ASN A 125 -9.68 -3.25 8.56
C ASN A 125 -9.62 -1.78 8.12
N LYS A 126 -10.44 -1.39 7.12
CA LYS A 126 -10.45 0.00 6.61
C LYS A 126 -10.85 1.03 7.67
N ALA A 127 -11.80 0.70 8.54
CA ALA A 127 -12.21 1.57 9.63
C ALA A 127 -11.09 1.73 10.68
N ASP A 128 -10.41 0.64 11.04
CA ASP A 128 -9.27 0.67 11.95
C ASP A 128 -8.10 1.47 11.38
N LYS A 129 -7.82 1.32 10.07
CA LYS A 129 -6.76 2.09 9.39
C LYS A 129 -7.05 3.59 9.43
N LEU A 130 -8.28 4.00 9.12
CA LEU A 130 -8.66 5.40 9.18
C LEU A 130 -8.58 5.94 10.61
N ARG A 131 -9.10 5.19 11.59
CA ARG A 131 -9.01 5.54 13.02
C ARG A 131 -7.56 5.72 13.46
N ASN A 132 -6.68 4.77 13.13
CA ASN A 132 -5.27 4.83 13.51
C ASN A 132 -4.53 5.98 12.82
N SER A 133 -4.87 6.28 11.56
CA SER A 133 -4.32 7.44 10.86
C SER A 133 -4.71 8.75 11.55
N LEU A 134 -5.98 8.93 11.87
CA LEU A 134 -6.47 10.14 12.54
C LEU A 134 -5.95 10.27 13.99
N LYS A 135 -5.78 9.16 14.71
CA LYS A 135 -5.09 9.18 16.02
C LYS A 135 -3.65 9.65 15.89
N SER A 136 -2.93 9.14 14.88
CA SER A 136 -1.57 9.58 14.60
C SER A 136 -1.50 11.09 14.27
N VAL A 137 -2.53 11.65 13.60
CA VAL A 137 -2.65 13.10 13.40
C VAL A 137 -2.84 13.81 14.73
N ALA A 138 -3.75 13.36 15.59
CA ALA A 138 -4.01 13.97 16.89
C ALA A 138 -2.78 13.95 17.82
N GLU A 139 -1.93 12.94 17.70
CA GLU A 139 -0.65 12.83 18.39
C GLU A 139 0.44 13.75 17.78
N GLY A 140 0.16 14.39 16.64
CA GLY A 140 1.08 15.26 15.93
C GLY A 140 2.19 14.51 15.15
N ASN A 141 2.00 13.23 14.88
CA ASN A 141 2.96 12.42 14.13
C ASN A 141 2.73 12.48 12.62
N ASN A 142 1.57 12.97 12.16
CA ASN A 142 1.19 13.02 10.75
C ASN A 142 0.17 14.13 10.48
N ALA A 143 -0.17 14.33 9.21
CA ALA A 143 -1.38 14.97 8.73
C ALA A 143 -2.14 13.99 7.82
N CYS A 144 -3.39 14.25 7.49
CA CYS A 144 -4.18 13.34 6.67
C CYS A 144 -5.21 14.11 5.84
N TYR A 145 -5.20 13.90 4.53
CA TYR A 145 -6.29 14.38 3.67
C TYR A 145 -7.40 13.34 3.56
N ILE A 146 -8.65 13.77 3.82
CA ILE A 146 -9.86 12.94 3.76
C ILE A 146 -10.65 13.36 2.51
N PRO A 147 -10.54 12.63 1.38
CA PRO A 147 -11.05 13.07 0.08
C PRO A 147 -12.57 13.30 0.06
N TRP A 148 -13.35 12.39 0.63
CA TRP A 148 -14.81 12.46 0.63
C TRP A 148 -15.38 13.59 1.49
N MET A 149 -14.62 14.10 2.47
CA MET A 149 -14.92 15.30 3.25
C MET A 149 -14.22 16.55 2.69
N LYS A 150 -13.30 16.39 1.77
CA LYS A 150 -12.36 17.45 1.32
C LYS A 150 -11.63 18.10 2.49
N THR A 151 -11.28 17.33 3.52
CA THR A 151 -10.74 17.89 4.77
C THR A 151 -9.30 17.44 4.95
N VAL A 152 -8.42 18.39 5.24
CA VAL A 152 -7.05 18.15 5.72
C VAL A 152 -7.09 18.19 7.24
N ALA A 153 -6.87 17.04 7.87
CA ALA A 153 -6.78 16.93 9.32
C ALA A 153 -5.32 17.13 9.76
N VAL A 154 -5.10 18.02 10.73
CA VAL A 154 -3.78 18.37 11.24
C VAL A 154 -3.84 18.56 12.76
N ASN A 155 -2.70 18.37 13.44
CA ASN A 155 -2.57 18.76 14.83
C ASN A 155 -2.18 20.25 14.89
N SER A 156 -2.94 21.06 15.63
CA SER A 156 -2.73 22.51 15.72
C SER A 156 -1.41 22.89 16.39
N ASP A 157 -0.96 22.08 17.34
CA ASP A 157 0.24 22.36 18.13
C ASP A 157 1.52 21.89 17.43
N LYS A 158 1.38 21.02 16.41
CA LYS A 158 2.52 20.34 15.76
C LYS A 158 2.38 20.33 14.24
N LYS A 159 1.91 21.42 13.64
CA LYS A 159 1.83 21.53 12.18
C LYS A 159 3.24 21.50 11.57
N GLY A 160 3.57 20.40 10.94
CA GLY A 160 4.83 20.23 10.23
C GLY A 160 4.65 20.29 8.72
N PHE A 161 5.69 20.02 7.96
CA PHE A 161 5.67 20.02 6.49
C PHE A 161 4.62 19.07 5.90
N ALA A 162 4.17 18.07 6.64
CA ALA A 162 3.13 17.15 6.19
C ALA A 162 1.83 17.87 5.80
N VAL A 163 1.50 19.01 6.40
CA VAL A 163 0.30 19.78 6.03
C VAL A 163 0.32 20.23 4.57
N PHE A 164 1.47 20.66 4.05
CA PHE A 164 1.58 21.05 2.64
C PHE A 164 1.46 19.87 1.69
N HIS A 165 1.98 18.71 2.09
CA HIS A 165 1.80 17.47 1.34
C HIS A 165 0.31 17.09 1.23
N GLU A 166 -0.43 17.17 2.33
CA GLU A 166 -1.87 16.90 2.35
C GLU A 166 -2.68 17.93 1.56
N LEU A 167 -2.25 19.21 1.57
CA LEU A 167 -2.80 20.22 0.67
C LEU A 167 -2.50 19.89 -0.81
N GLY A 168 -1.36 19.28 -1.09
CA GLY A 168 -1.03 18.75 -2.41
C GLY A 168 -1.98 17.63 -2.87
N HIS A 169 -2.35 16.70 -2.00
CA HIS A 169 -3.41 15.72 -2.27
C HIS A 169 -4.76 16.39 -2.52
N ALA A 170 -5.10 17.42 -1.75
CA ALA A 170 -6.32 18.18 -1.96
C ALA A 170 -6.32 18.88 -3.33
N MET A 171 -5.17 19.42 -3.77
CA MET A 171 -5.01 20.00 -5.12
C MET A 171 -5.20 18.94 -6.21
N ASN A 172 -4.60 17.75 -6.06
CA ASN A 172 -4.78 16.66 -7.00
C ASN A 172 -6.25 16.24 -7.09
N HIS A 173 -6.93 16.07 -5.95
CA HIS A 173 -8.32 15.64 -5.89
C HIS A 173 -9.29 16.66 -6.49
N THR A 174 -9.14 17.94 -6.13
CA THR A 174 -10.09 19.03 -6.53
C THR A 174 -9.72 19.70 -7.85
N GLY A 175 -8.49 19.49 -8.32
CA GLY A 175 -7.97 20.05 -9.57
C GLY A 175 -8.47 19.36 -10.83
N LYS A 176 -7.73 19.58 -11.92
CA LYS A 176 -7.98 19.01 -13.26
C LYS A 176 -6.74 18.24 -13.75
N GLY A 177 -6.91 17.48 -14.82
CA GLY A 177 -5.80 16.80 -15.51
C GLY A 177 -5.22 15.60 -14.75
N LEU A 178 -3.91 15.40 -14.93
CA LEU A 178 -3.19 14.22 -14.45
C LEU A 178 -3.34 13.98 -12.94
N GLY A 179 -3.25 15.03 -12.12
CA GLY A 179 -3.37 14.92 -10.66
C GLY A 179 -4.70 14.29 -10.24
N LYS A 180 -5.81 14.77 -10.83
CA LYS A 180 -7.15 14.22 -10.55
C LYS A 180 -7.29 12.77 -11.00
N SER A 181 -6.76 12.44 -12.17
CA SER A 181 -6.79 11.06 -12.69
C SER A 181 -5.99 10.12 -11.78
N LEU A 182 -4.76 10.48 -11.41
CA LEU A 182 -3.93 9.69 -10.51
C LEU A 182 -4.58 9.52 -9.14
N HIS A 183 -5.16 10.60 -8.58
CA HIS A 183 -5.84 10.54 -7.28
C HIS A 183 -7.04 9.57 -7.30
N ARG A 184 -7.74 9.45 -8.42
CA ARG A 184 -8.84 8.50 -8.59
C ARG A 184 -8.36 7.06 -8.69
N ILE A 185 -7.32 6.82 -9.51
CA ILE A 185 -6.89 5.46 -9.83
C ILE A 185 -5.89 4.86 -8.82
N ARG A 186 -5.25 5.65 -7.95
CA ARG A 186 -4.22 5.18 -7.01
C ARG A 186 -4.64 3.97 -6.16
N ASN A 187 -5.91 3.89 -5.80
CA ASN A 187 -6.41 2.79 -4.97
C ASN A 187 -6.72 1.52 -5.77
N TYR A 188 -6.94 1.62 -7.09
CA TYR A 188 -7.25 0.44 -7.91
C TYR A 188 -6.05 -0.49 -8.04
N GLY A 189 -4.83 0.07 -8.11
CA GLY A 189 -3.61 -0.73 -8.12
C GLY A 189 -3.51 -1.64 -6.90
N SER A 190 -3.74 -1.09 -5.70
CA SER A 190 -3.73 -1.89 -4.46
C SER A 190 -4.83 -2.94 -4.40
N LEU A 191 -5.97 -2.73 -5.07
CA LEU A 191 -7.03 -3.74 -5.20
C LEU A 191 -6.65 -4.87 -6.16
N ALA A 192 -5.86 -4.58 -7.20
CA ALA A 192 -5.40 -5.58 -8.17
C ALA A 192 -4.32 -6.52 -7.60
N LEU A 193 -3.53 -6.06 -6.63
CA LEU A 193 -2.43 -6.84 -6.05
C LEU A 193 -2.79 -8.27 -5.62
N PRO A 194 -3.86 -8.49 -4.81
CA PRO A 194 -4.21 -9.84 -4.38
C PRO A 194 -4.62 -10.75 -5.54
N PHE A 195 -5.21 -10.21 -6.61
CA PHE A 195 -5.58 -10.99 -7.79
C PHE A 195 -4.36 -11.40 -8.60
N VAL A 196 -3.40 -10.49 -8.82
CA VAL A 196 -2.14 -10.79 -9.50
C VAL A 196 -1.36 -11.85 -8.72
N LEU A 197 -1.25 -11.70 -7.41
CA LEU A 197 -0.57 -12.66 -6.56
C LEU A 197 -1.28 -14.01 -6.55
N ALA A 198 -2.59 -14.04 -6.36
CA ALA A 198 -3.40 -15.27 -6.39
C ALA A 198 -3.23 -15.99 -7.73
N TYR A 199 -3.29 -15.26 -8.83
CA TYR A 199 -3.06 -15.85 -10.15
C TYR A 199 -1.69 -16.53 -10.25
N GLY A 200 -0.62 -15.84 -9.84
CA GLY A 200 0.73 -16.39 -9.82
C GLY A 200 0.88 -17.64 -8.94
N LEU A 201 0.19 -17.67 -7.79
CA LEU A 201 0.26 -18.79 -6.84
C LEU A 201 -0.63 -19.98 -7.20
N LEU A 202 -1.80 -19.73 -7.80
CA LEU A 202 -2.80 -20.76 -8.07
C LEU A 202 -2.63 -21.44 -9.43
N THR A 203 -1.81 -20.90 -10.31
CA THR A 203 -1.64 -21.40 -11.67
C THR A 203 -0.28 -22.05 -11.89
N ASN A 204 -0.20 -23.00 -12.82
CA ASN A 204 1.04 -23.64 -13.27
C ASN A 204 1.43 -23.09 -14.64
N LYS A 205 2.72 -22.97 -14.89
CA LYS A 205 3.26 -22.60 -16.20
C LYS A 205 2.92 -23.67 -17.24
N LYS A 206 2.52 -23.24 -18.44
CA LYS A 206 2.33 -24.13 -19.60
C LYS A 206 3.69 -24.41 -20.25
N GLU A 207 4.04 -25.66 -20.48
CA GLU A 207 5.36 -26.04 -21.02
C GLU A 207 5.54 -25.61 -22.49
N ASN A 208 4.52 -25.76 -23.33
CA ASN A 208 4.57 -25.44 -24.73
C ASN A 208 3.38 -24.57 -25.14
N PRO A 209 3.40 -23.26 -24.82
CA PRO A 209 2.26 -22.39 -25.10
C PRO A 209 2.09 -22.18 -26.59
N ARG A 210 1.01 -22.72 -27.14
CA ARG A 210 0.66 -22.62 -28.57
C ARG A 210 -0.24 -21.43 -28.85
N TYR A 211 -1.19 -21.19 -27.97
CA TYR A 211 -2.21 -20.14 -28.11
C TYR A 211 -1.81 -18.82 -27.40
N ALA A 212 -2.39 -17.73 -27.86
CA ALA A 212 -2.09 -16.38 -27.31
C ALA A 212 -2.42 -16.25 -25.83
N ASP A 213 -3.53 -16.83 -25.39
CA ASP A 213 -3.95 -16.87 -23.99
C ASP A 213 -2.97 -17.64 -23.09
N GLU A 214 -2.41 -18.74 -23.58
CA GLU A 214 -1.37 -19.52 -22.87
C GLU A 214 -0.07 -18.73 -22.74
N LYS A 215 0.30 -17.94 -23.77
CA LYS A 215 1.47 -17.05 -23.72
C LYS A 215 1.27 -15.94 -22.73
N VAL A 216 0.08 -15.31 -22.70
CA VAL A 216 -0.28 -14.28 -21.73
C VAL A 216 -0.27 -14.88 -20.31
N HIS A 217 -0.81 -16.08 -20.13
CA HIS A 217 -0.78 -16.81 -18.86
C HIS A 217 0.65 -16.99 -18.33
N ASN A 218 1.55 -17.50 -19.15
CA ASN A 218 2.95 -17.69 -18.77
C ASN A 218 3.63 -16.36 -18.47
N PHE A 219 3.37 -15.32 -19.27
CA PHE A 219 3.88 -13.96 -19.04
C PHE A 219 3.46 -13.42 -17.68
N VAL A 220 2.17 -13.50 -17.33
CA VAL A 220 1.66 -13.01 -16.04
C VAL A 220 2.31 -13.77 -14.88
N LYS A 221 2.46 -15.08 -15.03
CA LYS A 221 3.08 -15.90 -13.98
C LYS A 221 4.58 -15.59 -13.81
N GLU A 222 5.32 -15.49 -14.89
CA GLU A 222 6.77 -15.20 -14.88
C GLU A 222 7.07 -13.79 -14.35
N HIS A 223 6.19 -12.84 -14.65
CA HIS A 223 6.37 -11.42 -14.31
C HIS A 223 5.49 -10.96 -13.15
N CYS A 224 4.97 -11.91 -12.34
CA CYS A 224 4.05 -11.62 -11.25
C CYS A 224 4.54 -10.47 -10.35
N GLY A 225 5.80 -10.49 -9.92
CA GLY A 225 6.37 -9.44 -9.09
C GLY A 225 6.48 -8.09 -9.81
N ALA A 226 6.88 -8.09 -11.08
CA ALA A 226 6.93 -6.86 -11.88
C ALA A 226 5.53 -6.27 -12.09
N LEU A 227 4.52 -7.09 -12.31
CA LEU A 227 3.12 -6.67 -12.41
C LEU A 227 2.61 -6.14 -11.08
N MET A 228 2.95 -6.76 -9.96
CA MET A 228 2.61 -6.25 -8.63
C MET A 228 3.27 -4.89 -8.36
N PHE A 229 4.53 -4.71 -8.75
CA PHE A 229 5.18 -3.39 -8.70
C PHE A 229 4.44 -2.38 -9.58
N ALA A 230 4.11 -2.75 -10.83
CA ALA A 230 3.39 -1.89 -11.77
C ALA A 230 2.03 -1.43 -11.21
N CYS A 231 1.32 -2.27 -10.48
CA CYS A 231 0.09 -1.91 -9.79
C CYS A 231 0.28 -0.78 -8.77
N MET A 232 1.50 -0.58 -8.23
CA MET A 232 1.80 0.50 -7.29
C MET A 232 2.19 1.82 -7.96
N ILE A 233 2.46 1.85 -9.25
CA ILE A 233 2.89 3.05 -9.99
C ILE A 233 1.91 4.22 -9.84
N PRO A 234 0.58 4.05 -9.98
CA PRO A 234 -0.35 5.17 -9.81
C PRO A 234 -0.27 5.81 -8.43
N THR A 235 -0.08 4.99 -7.38
CA THR A 235 0.12 5.48 -6.01
C THR A 235 1.43 6.26 -5.90
N LEU A 236 2.54 5.72 -6.42
CA LEU A 236 3.84 6.40 -6.40
C LEU A 236 3.82 7.74 -7.12
N MET A 237 3.17 7.80 -8.28
CA MET A 237 3.04 9.04 -9.04
C MET A 237 2.17 10.07 -8.32
N GLU A 238 1.07 9.65 -7.72
CA GLU A 238 0.17 10.54 -6.98
C GLU A 238 0.84 11.11 -5.73
N GLU A 239 1.54 10.30 -4.96
CA GLU A 239 2.29 10.73 -3.78
C GLU A 239 3.44 11.70 -4.15
N GLY A 240 4.13 11.42 -5.25
CA GLY A 240 5.14 12.34 -5.80
C GLY A 240 4.53 13.68 -6.23
N LEU A 241 3.41 13.63 -6.95
CA LEU A 241 2.74 14.83 -7.42
C LEU A 241 2.15 15.66 -6.27
N ALA A 242 1.62 15.01 -5.22
CA ALA A 242 1.17 15.69 -4.01
C ALA A 242 2.33 16.42 -3.31
N SER A 243 3.49 15.79 -3.20
CA SER A 243 4.70 16.42 -2.66
C SER A 243 5.15 17.63 -3.50
N ILE A 244 5.16 17.50 -4.85
CA ILE A 244 5.51 18.59 -5.76
C ILE A 244 4.53 19.76 -5.64
N ASN A 245 3.22 19.49 -5.64
CA ASN A 245 2.19 20.52 -5.53
C ASN A 245 2.22 21.19 -4.17
N GLY A 246 2.40 20.41 -3.08
CA GLY A 246 2.60 20.94 -1.74
C GLY A 246 3.82 21.84 -1.64
N ALA A 247 4.95 21.44 -2.24
CA ALA A 247 6.16 22.25 -2.29
C ALA A 247 5.95 23.56 -3.08
N LYS A 248 5.25 23.49 -4.22
CA LYS A 248 4.98 24.69 -5.04
C LYS A 248 4.18 25.75 -4.27
N ILE A 249 3.14 25.35 -3.53
CA ILE A 249 2.30 26.29 -2.78
C ILE A 249 3.01 26.83 -1.53
N ALA A 250 3.91 26.05 -0.93
CA ALA A 250 4.69 26.45 0.23
C ALA A 250 5.86 27.40 -0.12
N LYS A 251 6.43 27.27 -1.33
CA LYS A 251 7.63 28.01 -1.75
C LYS A 251 7.61 29.52 -1.48
N PRO A 252 6.53 30.27 -1.83
CA PRO A 252 6.49 31.72 -1.63
C PRO A 252 6.34 32.14 -0.16
N LYS A 253 6.07 31.20 0.75
CA LYS A 253 5.76 31.45 2.16
C LYS A 253 6.82 30.94 3.12
N LEU A 254 7.78 30.18 2.63
CA LEU A 254 8.87 29.64 3.44
C LEU A 254 10.21 30.31 3.10
N SER A 255 11.09 30.45 4.09
CA SER A 255 12.49 30.79 3.83
C SER A 255 13.14 29.75 2.92
N LYS A 256 14.19 30.16 2.19
CA LYS A 256 14.91 29.26 1.29
C LYS A 256 15.45 28.02 1.99
N ASP A 257 15.96 28.18 3.22
CA ASP A 257 16.47 27.06 4.01
C ASP A 257 15.36 26.09 4.40
N LEU A 258 14.25 26.60 4.92
CA LEU A 258 13.09 25.82 5.34
C LEU A 258 12.46 25.09 4.16
N TYR A 259 12.35 25.77 3.01
CA TYR A 259 11.87 25.14 1.77
C TYR A 259 12.79 23.99 1.32
N ASN A 260 14.10 24.16 1.38
CA ASN A 260 15.04 23.11 1.02
C ASN A 260 14.98 21.92 1.98
N LYS A 261 14.83 22.17 3.29
CA LYS A 261 14.62 21.11 4.30
C LYS A 261 13.34 20.34 4.01
N MET A 262 12.25 21.05 3.70
CA MET A 262 10.97 20.42 3.33
C MET A 262 11.10 19.55 2.07
N CYS A 263 11.71 20.04 1.01
CA CYS A 263 11.92 19.27 -0.23
C CYS A 263 12.76 18.01 0.00
N LYS A 264 13.81 18.09 0.79
CA LYS A 264 14.59 16.91 1.22
C LYS A 264 13.73 15.91 2.01
N GLY A 265 12.87 16.41 2.91
CA GLY A 265 11.92 15.61 3.67
C GLY A 265 10.95 14.88 2.74
N TYR A 266 10.37 15.57 1.75
CA TYR A 266 9.46 14.97 0.77
C TYR A 266 10.10 13.91 -0.11
N THR A 267 11.33 14.13 -0.57
CA THR A 267 12.07 13.12 -1.33
C THR A 267 12.24 11.84 -0.50
N ARG A 268 12.58 11.96 0.79
CA ARG A 268 12.72 10.81 1.69
C ARG A 268 11.38 10.14 1.99
N ALA A 269 10.32 10.93 2.18
CA ALA A 269 8.96 10.41 2.35
C ALA A 269 8.51 9.61 1.12
N TRP A 270 8.69 10.17 -0.07
CA TRP A 270 8.39 9.46 -1.32
C TRP A 270 9.20 8.16 -1.44
N GLY A 271 10.46 8.15 -0.98
CA GLY A 271 11.27 6.95 -0.90
C GLY A 271 10.63 5.83 -0.08
N THR A 272 9.82 6.12 0.95
CA THR A 272 9.11 5.08 1.72
C THR A 272 8.07 4.35 0.87
N TYR A 273 7.38 5.08 0.00
CA TYR A 273 6.43 4.49 -0.95
C TYR A 273 7.14 3.67 -2.02
N ALA A 274 8.23 4.21 -2.58
CA ALA A 274 9.05 3.50 -3.57
C ALA A 274 9.62 2.19 -3.01
N MET A 275 10.20 2.21 -1.81
CA MET A 275 10.69 1.01 -1.14
C MET A 275 9.58 0.00 -0.84
N SER A 276 8.39 0.48 -0.47
CA SER A 276 7.23 -0.40 -0.26
C SER A 276 6.78 -1.06 -1.56
N ALA A 277 6.76 -0.33 -2.67
CA ALA A 277 6.40 -0.88 -3.97
C ALA A 277 7.42 -1.93 -4.47
N ILE A 278 8.72 -1.64 -4.31
CA ILE A 278 9.80 -2.60 -4.61
C ILE A 278 9.65 -3.86 -3.75
N ALA A 279 9.42 -3.69 -2.45
CA ALA A 279 9.21 -4.80 -1.54
C ALA A 279 8.02 -5.67 -1.93
N ILE A 280 6.90 -5.07 -2.37
CA ILE A 280 5.72 -5.79 -2.87
C ILE A 280 6.08 -6.60 -4.12
N GLY A 281 6.79 -6.00 -5.07
CA GLY A 281 7.24 -6.70 -6.29
C GLY A 281 8.16 -7.89 -5.97
N LEU A 282 9.17 -7.69 -5.12
CA LEU A 282 10.08 -8.75 -4.69
C LEU A 282 9.35 -9.87 -3.96
N CYS A 283 8.41 -9.52 -3.07
CA CYS A 283 7.57 -10.51 -2.38
C CYS A 283 6.76 -11.36 -3.36
N GLY A 284 6.17 -10.74 -4.39
CA GLY A 284 5.42 -11.44 -5.41
C GLY A 284 6.28 -12.42 -6.20
N SER A 285 7.45 -11.98 -6.68
CA SER A 285 8.41 -12.84 -7.40
C SER A 285 8.86 -14.01 -6.53
N LEU A 286 9.26 -13.73 -5.29
CA LEU A 286 9.78 -14.77 -4.40
C LEU A 286 8.70 -15.76 -3.96
N ALA A 287 7.47 -15.29 -3.71
CA ALA A 287 6.36 -16.17 -3.35
C ALA A 287 6.03 -17.15 -4.46
N VAL A 288 5.99 -16.70 -5.72
CA VAL A 288 5.76 -17.55 -6.89
C VAL A 288 6.92 -18.52 -7.08
N TYR A 289 8.17 -18.05 -6.96
CA TYR A 289 9.35 -18.89 -7.07
C TYR A 289 9.36 -20.02 -6.02
N VAL A 290 9.15 -19.70 -4.75
CA VAL A 290 9.11 -20.69 -3.65
C VAL A 290 7.99 -21.69 -3.89
N ARG A 291 6.79 -21.19 -4.25
CA ARG A 291 5.65 -22.07 -4.59
C ARG A 291 6.03 -23.05 -5.69
N ASP A 292 6.63 -22.57 -6.78
CA ASP A 292 6.98 -23.43 -7.91
C ASP A 292 8.07 -24.45 -7.58
N LYS A 293 8.99 -24.11 -6.67
CA LYS A 293 9.99 -25.05 -6.15
C LYS A 293 9.38 -26.13 -5.25
N VAL A 294 8.43 -25.75 -4.37
CA VAL A 294 7.77 -26.70 -3.43
C VAL A 294 6.81 -27.64 -4.16
N VAL A 295 6.06 -27.11 -5.12
CA VAL A 295 5.08 -27.90 -5.88
C VAL A 295 5.75 -28.77 -6.92
N GLY A 296 6.96 -28.43 -7.33
CA GLY A 296 7.65 -29.00 -8.48
C GLY A 296 7.00 -28.53 -9.79
N ASN A 297 7.79 -28.44 -10.84
CA ASN A 297 7.24 -28.33 -12.20
C ASN A 297 6.72 -29.72 -12.57
N LYS A 298 5.53 -30.10 -12.10
CA LYS A 298 4.90 -31.30 -12.60
C LYS A 298 4.55 -31.04 -14.05
N LYS A 299 5.20 -31.78 -14.92
CA LYS A 299 4.81 -31.94 -16.32
C LYS A 299 3.33 -32.31 -16.36
N SER A 300 2.50 -31.38 -16.80
CA SER A 300 1.08 -31.63 -17.07
C SER A 300 0.91 -32.20 -18.46
#